data_774fa2fd19885cae826b74004111ccad
#
_entry.id   774fa2fd19885cae826b74004111ccad
#
_cell.length_a   1.000
_cell.length_b   1.000
_cell.length_c   1.000
_cell.angle_alpha   90.00
_cell.angle_beta   90.00
_cell.angle_gamma   90.00
#
_symmetry.space_group_name_H-M   'P 1'
#
loop_
_entity.id
_entity.type
_entity.pdbx_description
1 polymer ?
#
loop_
_entity_poly.entity_id
_entity_poly.type
_entity_poly.pdbx_seq_one_letter_code
_entity_poly.pdbx_strand_id
1 'polypeptide(L)'
;MNKNRPNILLFMSDNQSADFIGCYGNYEVKTPNIDMLAQNGMRYSSAFCTNAMCSPCRASVLTGLMPSAHGIHNWLDDNLESQWPDNWNAIGEFDNFPSKLKEAGYSNALIGKYHLGKAWKSSDAFDHWITFPHGHTKSFYKNKIIDNDKTYEHEGHSVEFFTDKTIEFIDDKKKSESPFFCFVPFNGPYGHWPSIKGKPVNKFAELYNDCKLDTVPREGINKRVIDRFSNRILESGGSLPEQFAGPLLLPNNKDSIRNYFSQASLIDDGIGKIIEKLKVSSMLENTIVIYTSDHGFSLGNHGIWGHGMAAWPSSIHRPSFNIPLIFSGPGITKGVSEALVSQLDLANTILNLADAKKLKGGRVDSKILNLADENSHNRNMLFMEQEESRAIRNERWLYIERFNKEGLNYLGCELYDLEEDYDERNDLSNSASHKNIISSLSIQLSKYYDKFSEPKFNLWAGGSAKSNVSNPSFWKKAWGSKWETTN
;
A
#
# COMPACT_ATOMS: atom_id res chain seq x y z
N MET A 1 -18.22 -20.98 -22.40
CA MET A 1 -17.63 -20.11 -21.36
C MET A 1 -17.86 -20.79 -20.00
N ASN A 2 -16.84 -20.93 -19.18
CA ASN A 2 -16.95 -21.62 -17.89
C ASN A 2 -17.86 -20.77 -16.95
N LYS A 3 -19.06 -21.23 -16.66
CA LYS A 3 -20.08 -20.48 -15.87
C LYS A 3 -19.76 -20.27 -14.37
N ASN A 4 -18.55 -20.62 -13.92
CA ASN A 4 -18.23 -20.72 -12.47
C ASN A 4 -17.04 -19.86 -12.03
N ARG A 5 -16.57 -18.86 -12.81
CA ARG A 5 -15.52 -17.99 -12.33
C ARG A 5 -16.10 -16.92 -11.38
N PRO A 6 -15.51 -16.73 -10.17
CA PRO A 6 -16.05 -15.79 -9.20
C PRO A 6 -15.86 -14.35 -9.65
N ASN A 7 -16.74 -13.46 -9.21
CA ASN A 7 -16.43 -12.05 -9.16
C ASN A 7 -15.30 -11.79 -8.16
N ILE A 8 -14.54 -10.75 -8.36
CA ILE A 8 -13.44 -10.38 -7.47
C ILE A 8 -13.60 -8.91 -7.08
N LEU A 9 -13.70 -8.66 -5.79
CA LEU A 9 -13.78 -7.33 -5.21
C LEU A 9 -12.57 -7.10 -4.33
N LEU A 10 -11.68 -6.19 -4.74
CA LEU A 10 -10.46 -5.83 -4.01
C LEU A 10 -10.63 -4.46 -3.36
N PHE A 11 -10.75 -4.42 -2.05
CA PHE A 11 -10.66 -3.21 -1.25
C PHE A 11 -9.21 -2.94 -0.85
N MET A 12 -8.77 -1.70 -1.00
CA MET A 12 -7.46 -1.25 -0.53
C MET A 12 -7.61 0.07 0.22
N SER A 13 -7.26 0.09 1.49
CA SER A 13 -7.12 1.34 2.25
C SER A 13 -5.78 2.02 1.93
N ASP A 14 -5.64 3.28 2.34
CA ASP A 14 -4.45 4.11 2.16
C ASP A 14 -3.86 4.47 3.52
N ASN A 15 -2.60 4.14 3.76
CA ASN A 15 -1.92 4.41 5.03
C ASN A 15 -2.53 3.68 6.24
N GLN A 16 -2.83 2.39 6.13
CA GLN A 16 -3.41 1.65 7.24
C GLN A 16 -2.56 0.43 7.63
N SER A 17 -1.92 0.50 8.78
CA SER A 17 -1.28 -0.66 9.41
C SER A 17 -2.33 -1.67 9.87
N ALA A 18 -1.97 -2.96 9.87
CA ALA A 18 -2.76 -3.99 10.51
C ALA A 18 -3.09 -3.67 11.98
N ASP A 19 -2.19 -2.98 12.69
CA ASP A 19 -2.36 -2.57 14.09
C ASP A 19 -3.60 -1.69 14.35
N PHE A 20 -4.20 -1.09 13.33
CA PHE A 20 -5.35 -0.20 13.45
C PHE A 20 -6.62 -0.80 12.84
N ILE A 21 -6.86 -2.10 13.10
CA ILE A 21 -8.06 -2.86 12.72
C ILE A 21 -8.45 -3.81 13.85
N GLY A 22 -9.74 -3.94 14.12
CA GLY A 22 -10.27 -4.75 15.23
C GLY A 22 -9.81 -6.20 15.21
N CYS A 23 -9.96 -6.91 14.07
CA CYS A 23 -9.57 -8.32 13.95
C CYS A 23 -8.05 -8.57 14.05
N TYR A 24 -7.22 -7.53 14.04
CA TYR A 24 -5.79 -7.59 14.33
C TYR A 24 -5.43 -7.20 15.77
N GLY A 25 -6.44 -7.01 16.63
CA GLY A 25 -6.26 -6.79 18.06
C GLY A 25 -6.47 -5.35 18.54
N ASN A 26 -6.77 -4.40 17.66
CA ASN A 26 -7.08 -3.04 18.09
C ASN A 26 -8.51 -2.94 18.64
N TYR A 27 -8.65 -2.69 19.92
CA TYR A 27 -9.95 -2.62 20.58
C TYR A 27 -10.59 -1.21 20.55
N GLU A 28 -9.84 -0.18 20.17
CA GLU A 28 -10.35 1.20 20.09
C GLU A 28 -10.93 1.51 18.72
N VAL A 29 -10.27 1.13 17.63
CA VAL A 29 -10.78 1.33 16.26
C VAL A 29 -11.95 0.38 15.99
N LYS A 30 -13.07 0.91 15.50
CA LYS A 30 -14.27 0.12 15.23
C LYS A 30 -14.36 -0.24 13.75
N THR A 31 -14.15 -1.52 13.46
CA THR A 31 -14.14 -2.08 12.09
C THR A 31 -14.94 -3.38 12.00
N PRO A 32 -16.24 -3.41 12.45
CA PRO A 32 -17.01 -4.63 12.55
C PRO A 32 -17.24 -5.37 11.22
N ASN A 33 -17.28 -4.66 10.09
CA ASN A 33 -17.50 -5.28 8.78
C ASN A 33 -16.22 -5.94 8.26
N ILE A 34 -15.06 -5.32 8.45
CA ILE A 34 -13.74 -5.92 8.14
C ILE A 34 -13.50 -7.12 9.07
N ASP A 35 -13.85 -7.00 10.35
CA ASP A 35 -13.74 -8.08 11.33
C ASP A 35 -14.63 -9.28 10.94
N MET A 36 -15.83 -9.01 10.40
CA MET A 36 -16.73 -10.04 9.87
C MET A 36 -16.15 -10.73 8.62
N LEU A 37 -15.48 -9.99 7.73
CA LEU A 37 -14.77 -10.59 6.60
C LEU A 37 -13.69 -11.56 7.10
N ALA A 38 -12.92 -11.16 8.11
CA ALA A 38 -11.88 -11.99 8.71
C ALA A 38 -12.46 -13.26 9.38
N GLN A 39 -13.59 -13.13 10.09
CA GLN A 39 -14.30 -14.28 10.71
C GLN A 39 -14.84 -15.28 9.68
N ASN A 40 -15.19 -14.80 8.48
CA ASN A 40 -15.76 -15.62 7.41
C ASN A 40 -14.76 -15.98 6.31
N GLY A 41 -13.48 -15.70 6.51
CA GLY A 41 -12.44 -15.93 5.54
C GLY A 41 -11.08 -16.23 6.16
N MET A 42 -10.03 -16.08 5.39
CA MET A 42 -8.65 -16.25 5.82
C MET A 42 -8.00 -14.89 6.06
N ARG A 43 -7.49 -14.67 7.26
CA ARG A 43 -6.73 -13.50 7.66
C ARG A 43 -5.25 -13.86 7.81
N TYR A 44 -4.37 -13.11 7.15
CA TYR A 44 -2.94 -13.24 7.31
C TYR A 44 -2.42 -12.28 8.37
N SER A 45 -1.68 -12.78 9.37
CA SER A 45 -1.06 -11.96 10.43
C SER A 45 0.25 -11.31 9.96
N SER A 46 0.92 -11.94 9.00
CA SER A 46 2.28 -11.60 8.56
C SER A 46 2.34 -11.22 7.08
N ALA A 47 1.44 -10.30 6.65
CA ALA A 47 1.46 -9.73 5.32
C ALA A 47 2.22 -8.39 5.31
N PHE A 48 3.13 -8.21 4.34
CA PHE A 48 3.99 -7.03 4.26
C PHE A 48 3.99 -6.42 2.86
N CYS A 49 3.97 -5.08 2.81
CA CYS A 49 4.18 -4.34 1.58
C CYS A 49 5.66 -4.35 1.16
N THR A 50 5.89 -4.04 -0.12
CA THR A 50 7.25 -3.99 -0.68
C THR A 50 7.97 -2.68 -0.36
N ASN A 51 7.19 -1.62 -0.12
CA ASN A 51 7.64 -0.26 0.10
C ASN A 51 6.57 0.47 0.91
N ALA A 52 6.92 1.34 1.84
CA ALA A 52 5.94 2.05 2.65
C ALA A 52 5.57 3.42 2.03
N MET A 53 5.12 3.38 0.76
CA MET A 53 4.67 4.56 0.00
C MET A 53 3.62 4.16 -1.04
N CYS A 54 2.62 5.03 -1.27
CA CYS A 54 1.43 4.73 -2.10
C CYS A 54 1.77 4.25 -3.53
N SER A 55 2.43 5.08 -4.35
CA SER A 55 2.64 4.75 -5.77
C SER A 55 3.48 3.49 -5.98
N PRO A 56 4.64 3.27 -5.31
CA PRO A 56 5.40 2.03 -5.47
C PRO A 56 4.61 0.81 -5.02
N CYS A 57 3.87 0.87 -3.91
CA CYS A 57 3.04 -0.25 -3.47
C CYS A 57 1.95 -0.61 -4.48
N ARG A 58 1.22 0.40 -4.96
CA ARG A 58 0.14 0.20 -5.95
C ARG A 58 0.68 -0.39 -7.24
N ALA A 59 1.83 0.08 -7.73
CA ALA A 59 2.51 -0.51 -8.87
C ALA A 59 2.91 -1.97 -8.61
N SER A 60 3.50 -2.24 -7.44
CA SER A 60 3.91 -3.59 -7.02
C SER A 60 2.73 -4.57 -6.95
N VAL A 61 1.60 -4.17 -6.37
CA VAL A 61 0.38 -5.00 -6.31
C VAL A 61 -0.11 -5.35 -7.70
N LEU A 62 -0.18 -4.37 -8.61
CA LEU A 62 -0.77 -4.58 -9.93
C LEU A 62 0.14 -5.34 -10.89
N THR A 63 1.46 -5.28 -10.71
CA THR A 63 2.45 -5.86 -11.64
C THR A 63 3.20 -7.08 -11.10
N GLY A 64 3.17 -7.32 -9.78
CA GLY A 64 4.01 -8.35 -9.15
C GLY A 64 5.52 -8.05 -9.19
N LEU A 65 5.91 -6.78 -9.37
CA LEU A 65 7.28 -6.31 -9.49
C LEU A 65 7.71 -5.50 -8.26
N MET A 66 8.99 -5.59 -7.91
CA MET A 66 9.59 -4.73 -6.89
C MET A 66 9.77 -3.28 -7.40
N PRO A 67 9.83 -2.27 -6.52
CA PRO A 67 10.16 -0.89 -6.91
C PRO A 67 11.41 -0.75 -7.78
N SER A 68 12.48 -1.48 -7.46
CA SER A 68 13.70 -1.53 -8.29
C SER A 68 13.52 -2.24 -9.63
N ALA A 69 12.38 -2.87 -9.89
CA ALA A 69 12.06 -3.45 -11.19
C ALA A 69 11.14 -2.55 -12.02
N HIS A 70 10.15 -1.89 -11.41
CA HIS A 70 9.26 -0.99 -12.14
C HIS A 70 9.70 0.49 -12.12
N GLY A 71 10.68 0.86 -11.32
CA GLY A 71 11.31 2.20 -11.31
C GLY A 71 10.59 3.26 -10.47
N ILE A 72 9.50 2.91 -9.79
CA ILE A 72 8.77 3.84 -8.92
C ILE A 72 9.19 3.55 -7.47
N HIS A 73 10.05 4.40 -6.89
CA HIS A 73 10.62 4.21 -5.57
C HIS A 73 9.95 5.03 -4.48
N ASN A 74 9.18 6.05 -4.89
CA ASN A 74 8.49 6.97 -4.00
C ASN A 74 7.17 7.42 -4.64
N TRP A 75 6.38 8.29 -3.95
CA TRP A 75 5.12 8.76 -4.53
C TRP A 75 5.35 9.51 -5.85
N LEU A 76 4.40 9.40 -6.75
CA LEU A 76 4.34 10.22 -7.95
C LEU A 76 3.78 11.59 -7.56
N ASP A 77 4.61 12.63 -7.66
CA ASP A 77 4.24 13.98 -7.25
C ASP A 77 3.43 14.68 -8.36
N ASP A 78 2.18 15.01 -8.07
CA ASP A 78 1.29 15.71 -9.00
C ASP A 78 1.85 17.06 -9.46
N ASN A 79 2.72 17.70 -8.67
CA ASN A 79 3.39 18.92 -9.07
C ASN A 79 4.37 18.72 -10.24
N LEU A 80 4.76 17.47 -10.49
CA LEU A 80 5.63 17.08 -11.60
C LEU A 80 4.84 16.53 -12.80
N GLU A 81 3.52 16.50 -12.73
CA GLU A 81 2.66 15.91 -13.78
C GLU A 81 2.92 16.53 -15.18
N SER A 82 3.25 17.82 -15.24
CA SER A 82 3.59 18.50 -16.50
C SER A 82 4.88 17.97 -17.17
N GLN A 83 5.71 17.26 -16.40
CA GLN A 83 6.96 16.65 -16.87
C GLN A 83 6.75 15.20 -17.34
N TRP A 84 5.59 14.59 -17.04
CA TRP A 84 5.29 13.24 -17.46
C TRP A 84 4.83 13.22 -18.91
N PRO A 85 5.08 12.12 -19.64
CA PRO A 85 4.56 11.93 -20.99
C PRO A 85 3.04 12.09 -21.04
N ASP A 86 2.52 12.52 -22.18
CA ASP A 86 1.09 12.59 -22.37
C ASP A 86 0.45 11.22 -22.18
N ASN A 87 -0.63 11.19 -21.38
CA ASN A 87 -1.35 9.97 -21.02
C ASN A 87 -0.49 8.87 -20.35
N TRP A 88 0.64 9.24 -19.74
CA TRP A 88 1.50 8.27 -19.08
C TRP A 88 0.77 7.55 -17.95
N ASN A 89 0.89 6.22 -17.97
CA ASN A 89 0.31 5.31 -17.00
C ASN A 89 1.38 4.28 -16.62
N ALA A 90 1.78 4.27 -15.35
CA ALA A 90 2.91 3.49 -14.88
C ALA A 90 2.74 1.98 -15.07
N ILE A 91 1.52 1.44 -14.91
CA ILE A 91 1.27 0.00 -15.11
C ILE A 91 1.17 -0.38 -16.58
N GLY A 92 0.92 0.58 -17.45
CA GLY A 92 0.86 0.33 -18.90
C GLY A 92 2.20 -0.05 -19.52
N GLU A 93 3.30 0.20 -18.81
CA GLU A 93 4.65 -0.20 -19.24
C GLU A 93 4.95 -1.69 -18.92
N PHE A 94 4.10 -2.37 -18.15
CA PHE A 94 4.36 -3.72 -17.66
C PHE A 94 3.14 -4.63 -17.86
N ASP A 95 3.39 -5.93 -17.94
CA ASP A 95 2.34 -6.92 -17.71
C ASP A 95 1.74 -6.67 -16.31
N ASN A 96 0.40 -6.60 -16.23
CA ASN A 96 -0.31 -6.35 -15.00
C ASN A 96 -1.53 -7.25 -14.87
N PHE A 97 -1.94 -7.56 -13.65
CA PHE A 97 -3.02 -8.53 -13.45
C PHE A 97 -4.40 -8.02 -13.92
N PRO A 98 -4.75 -6.72 -13.83
CA PRO A 98 -6.02 -6.26 -14.39
C PRO A 98 -6.13 -6.50 -15.90
N SER A 99 -5.05 -6.24 -16.66
CA SER A 99 -5.04 -6.56 -18.10
C SER A 99 -5.24 -8.06 -18.36
N LYS A 100 -4.62 -8.93 -17.54
CA LYS A 100 -4.80 -10.38 -17.69
C LYS A 100 -6.21 -10.85 -17.32
N LEU A 101 -6.87 -10.21 -16.37
CA LEU A 101 -8.28 -10.45 -16.06
C LEU A 101 -9.18 -10.03 -17.22
N LYS A 102 -8.91 -8.88 -17.84
CA LYS A 102 -9.63 -8.41 -19.03
C LYS A 102 -9.46 -9.39 -20.20
N GLU A 103 -8.24 -9.85 -20.47
CA GLU A 103 -7.95 -10.91 -21.46
C GLU A 103 -8.75 -12.20 -21.16
N ALA A 104 -8.98 -12.49 -19.87
CA ALA A 104 -9.78 -13.63 -19.43
C ALA A 104 -11.30 -13.40 -19.49
N GLY A 105 -11.77 -12.22 -19.92
CA GLY A 105 -13.19 -11.90 -20.09
C GLY A 105 -13.85 -11.31 -18.84
N TYR A 106 -13.09 -10.79 -17.88
CA TYR A 106 -13.62 -10.00 -16.80
C TYR A 106 -13.96 -8.59 -17.27
N SER A 107 -15.02 -8.01 -16.69
CA SER A 107 -15.28 -6.58 -16.78
C SER A 107 -14.60 -5.89 -15.60
N ASN A 108 -13.64 -5.04 -15.86
CA ASN A 108 -12.81 -4.43 -14.83
C ASN A 108 -13.25 -3.01 -14.49
N ALA A 109 -13.35 -2.70 -13.19
CA ALA A 109 -13.59 -1.37 -12.68
C ALA A 109 -12.48 -0.92 -11.73
N LEU A 110 -12.10 0.35 -11.81
CA LEU A 110 -11.35 1.07 -10.78
C LEU A 110 -12.24 2.20 -10.26
N ILE A 111 -12.52 2.16 -8.95
CA ILE A 111 -13.40 3.12 -8.27
C ILE A 111 -12.70 3.62 -7.01
N GLY A 112 -11.88 4.66 -7.12
CA GLY A 112 -11.07 5.17 -6.00
C GLY A 112 -9.76 5.82 -6.44
N LYS A 113 -8.81 5.92 -5.51
CA LYS A 113 -7.50 6.54 -5.73
C LYS A 113 -6.59 5.69 -6.62
N TYR A 114 -6.21 6.17 -7.78
CA TYR A 114 -5.28 5.48 -8.69
C TYR A 114 -3.80 5.69 -8.34
N HIS A 115 -3.33 6.92 -8.42
CA HIS A 115 -1.96 7.37 -8.06
C HIS A 115 -0.81 6.67 -8.82
N LEU A 116 -1.02 6.32 -10.09
CA LEU A 116 -0.01 5.66 -10.93
C LEU A 116 0.17 6.35 -12.29
N GLY A 117 0.25 7.68 -12.28
CA GLY A 117 0.45 8.51 -13.45
C GLY A 117 -0.76 9.38 -13.76
N LYS A 118 -0.88 9.84 -15.02
CA LYS A 118 -1.97 10.70 -15.46
C LYS A 118 -3.29 9.94 -15.47
N ALA A 119 -4.24 10.34 -14.63
CA ALA A 119 -5.52 9.68 -14.48
C ALA A 119 -6.62 10.22 -15.42
N TRP A 120 -6.34 11.26 -16.21
CA TRP A 120 -7.27 11.90 -17.16
C TRP A 120 -7.72 10.97 -18.28
N LYS A 121 -6.90 9.99 -18.62
CA LYS A 121 -7.25 8.89 -19.51
C LYS A 121 -7.26 7.60 -18.73
N SER A 122 -8.31 6.80 -18.88
CA SER A 122 -8.38 5.47 -18.27
C SER A 122 -7.22 4.60 -18.74
N SER A 123 -6.74 3.73 -17.86
CA SER A 123 -5.87 2.63 -18.26
C SER A 123 -6.68 1.63 -19.10
N ASP A 124 -6.09 1.11 -20.18
CA ASP A 124 -6.72 0.10 -21.03
C ASP A 124 -7.09 -1.20 -20.28
N ALA A 125 -6.55 -1.36 -19.07
CA ALA A 125 -6.86 -2.47 -18.17
C ALA A 125 -8.26 -2.39 -17.54
N PHE A 126 -8.93 -1.22 -17.59
CA PHE A 126 -10.21 -0.99 -16.92
C PHE A 126 -11.28 -0.51 -17.90
N ASP A 127 -12.50 -1.03 -17.73
CA ASP A 127 -13.69 -0.66 -18.51
C ASP A 127 -14.50 0.45 -17.84
N HIS A 128 -14.40 0.54 -16.49
CA HIS A 128 -14.99 1.59 -15.67
C HIS A 128 -13.89 2.30 -14.91
N TRP A 129 -13.89 3.64 -14.97
CA TRP A 129 -12.80 4.46 -14.46
C TRP A 129 -13.34 5.64 -13.67
N ILE A 130 -13.36 5.49 -12.34
CA ILE A 130 -13.83 6.53 -11.42
C ILE A 130 -12.72 6.83 -10.44
N THR A 131 -12.10 8.00 -10.53
CA THR A 131 -10.90 8.33 -9.75
C THR A 131 -10.73 9.83 -9.58
N PHE A 132 -9.71 10.22 -8.84
CA PHE A 132 -9.21 11.59 -8.80
C PHE A 132 -8.28 11.89 -9.98
N PRO A 133 -8.22 13.14 -10.46
CA PRO A 133 -7.21 13.56 -11.44
C PRO A 133 -5.79 13.58 -10.84
N HIS A 134 -5.67 13.64 -9.53
CA HIS A 134 -4.42 13.66 -8.77
C HIS A 134 -4.29 12.41 -7.90
N GLY A 135 -3.06 12.09 -7.49
CA GLY A 135 -2.78 10.92 -6.65
C GLY A 135 -2.77 11.24 -5.16
N HIS A 136 -2.42 12.47 -4.78
CA HIS A 136 -2.26 12.85 -3.39
C HIS A 136 -3.59 13.24 -2.74
N THR A 137 -3.88 12.70 -1.54
CA THR A 137 -5.09 13.04 -0.80
C THR A 137 -4.91 14.38 -0.06
N LYS A 138 -5.48 15.44 -0.60
CA LYS A 138 -5.44 16.80 -0.01
C LYS A 138 -6.64 17.08 0.89
N SER A 139 -7.77 16.47 0.61
CA SER A 139 -9.02 16.60 1.34
C SER A 139 -9.86 15.35 1.15
N PHE A 140 -10.75 15.07 2.10
CA PHE A 140 -11.80 14.06 1.94
C PHE A 140 -13.06 14.67 1.31
N TYR A 141 -13.19 15.98 1.27
CA TYR A 141 -14.33 16.72 0.73
C TYR A 141 -13.92 17.62 -0.43
N LYS A 142 -14.86 18.01 -1.25
CA LYS A 142 -14.64 18.92 -2.39
C LYS A 142 -13.55 18.43 -3.32
N ASN A 143 -13.73 17.21 -3.79
CA ASN A 143 -12.76 16.59 -4.68
C ASN A 143 -13.24 16.65 -6.14
N LYS A 144 -12.32 16.99 -7.03
CA LYS A 144 -12.52 16.80 -8.45
C LYS A 144 -12.49 15.33 -8.78
N ILE A 145 -13.50 14.86 -9.50
CA ILE A 145 -13.69 13.46 -9.87
C ILE A 145 -13.63 13.31 -11.38
N ILE A 146 -12.97 12.27 -11.83
CA ILE A 146 -13.07 11.72 -13.18
C ILE A 146 -14.00 10.51 -13.07
N ASP A 147 -15.11 10.52 -13.78
CA ASP A 147 -16.10 9.43 -13.85
C ASP A 147 -16.26 9.06 -15.33
N ASN A 148 -15.47 8.12 -15.78
CA ASN A 148 -15.29 7.75 -17.17
C ASN A 148 -14.95 9.00 -18.03
N ASP A 149 -15.85 9.41 -18.92
CA ASP A 149 -15.64 10.56 -19.80
C ASP A 149 -16.08 11.89 -19.18
N LYS A 150 -16.59 11.88 -17.94
CA LYS A 150 -17.08 13.06 -17.24
C LYS A 150 -16.11 13.51 -16.18
N THR A 151 -16.07 14.82 -15.96
CA THR A 151 -15.31 15.43 -14.87
C THR A 151 -16.18 16.44 -14.14
N TYR A 152 -16.25 16.33 -12.81
CA TYR A 152 -17.05 17.23 -11.98
C TYR A 152 -16.45 17.34 -10.57
N GLU A 153 -16.90 18.31 -9.81
CA GLU A 153 -16.58 18.45 -8.39
C GLU A 153 -17.64 17.74 -7.55
N HIS A 154 -17.20 16.94 -6.60
CA HIS A 154 -18.03 16.27 -5.63
C HIS A 154 -17.83 16.89 -4.25
N GLU A 155 -18.88 17.47 -3.68
CA GLU A 155 -18.83 18.18 -2.40
C GLU A 155 -18.74 17.26 -1.18
N GLY A 156 -19.31 16.05 -1.26
CA GLY A 156 -19.40 15.08 -0.18
C GLY A 156 -18.07 14.38 0.14
N HIS A 157 -18.14 13.47 1.11
CA HIS A 157 -16.98 12.70 1.52
C HIS A 157 -16.60 11.66 0.46
N SER A 158 -15.34 11.63 0.04
CA SER A 158 -14.87 10.77 -1.04
C SER A 158 -15.05 9.26 -0.79
N VAL A 159 -14.90 8.81 0.47
CA VAL A 159 -15.13 7.38 0.81
C VAL A 159 -16.59 6.99 0.60
N GLU A 160 -17.54 7.84 0.99
CA GLU A 160 -18.98 7.61 0.76
C GLU A 160 -19.28 7.62 -0.74
N PHE A 161 -18.72 8.57 -1.47
CA PHE A 161 -18.86 8.65 -2.92
C PHE A 161 -18.38 7.38 -3.63
N PHE A 162 -17.18 6.90 -3.33
CA PHE A 162 -16.65 5.67 -3.94
C PHE A 162 -17.45 4.43 -3.51
N THR A 163 -18.00 4.43 -2.29
CA THR A 163 -18.93 3.39 -1.83
C THR A 163 -20.16 3.35 -2.70
N ASP A 164 -20.82 4.50 -2.90
CA ASP A 164 -22.05 4.60 -3.69
C ASP A 164 -21.78 4.22 -5.17
N LYS A 165 -20.68 4.68 -5.76
CA LYS A 165 -20.29 4.32 -7.12
C LYS A 165 -19.98 2.83 -7.28
N THR A 166 -19.45 2.19 -6.25
CA THR A 166 -19.24 0.74 -6.25
C THR A 166 -20.57 0.00 -6.18
N ILE A 167 -21.54 0.49 -5.41
CA ILE A 167 -22.89 -0.05 -5.34
C ILE A 167 -23.61 0.09 -6.69
N GLU A 168 -23.50 1.25 -7.35
CA GLU A 168 -24.03 1.47 -8.71
C GLU A 168 -23.42 0.47 -9.71
N PHE A 169 -22.09 0.29 -9.68
CA PHE A 169 -21.40 -0.68 -10.53
C PHE A 169 -21.90 -2.12 -10.31
N ILE A 170 -22.11 -2.53 -9.07
CA ILE A 170 -22.63 -3.88 -8.75
C ILE A 170 -24.05 -4.04 -9.30
N ASP A 171 -24.90 -3.01 -9.23
CA ASP A 171 -26.25 -3.05 -9.82
C ASP A 171 -26.22 -3.25 -11.32
N ASP A 172 -25.34 -2.55 -12.00
CA ASP A 172 -25.15 -2.69 -13.46
C ASP A 172 -24.69 -4.10 -13.84
N LYS A 173 -23.87 -4.73 -12.98
CA LYS A 173 -23.35 -6.09 -13.22
C LYS A 173 -24.31 -7.20 -12.87
N LYS A 174 -25.41 -6.94 -12.15
CA LYS A 174 -26.39 -7.95 -11.76
C LYS A 174 -26.97 -8.74 -12.93
N LYS A 175 -27.06 -8.13 -14.12
CA LYS A 175 -27.56 -8.78 -15.34
C LYS A 175 -26.47 -9.25 -16.30
N SER A 176 -25.21 -9.09 -15.91
CA SER A 176 -24.06 -9.47 -16.75
C SER A 176 -23.79 -10.97 -16.63
N GLU A 177 -23.51 -11.62 -17.76
CA GLU A 177 -23.02 -13.01 -17.78
C GLU A 177 -21.51 -13.10 -17.53
N SER A 178 -20.78 -11.99 -17.68
CA SER A 178 -19.34 -11.93 -17.45
C SER A 178 -19.04 -11.65 -15.99
N PRO A 179 -18.04 -12.32 -15.39
CA PRO A 179 -17.58 -11.98 -14.06
C PRO A 179 -16.96 -10.57 -14.08
N PHE A 180 -16.94 -9.91 -12.92
CA PHE A 180 -16.28 -8.63 -12.77
C PHE A 180 -15.07 -8.69 -11.84
N PHE A 181 -14.13 -7.80 -12.08
CA PHE A 181 -13.10 -7.38 -11.14
C PHE A 181 -13.34 -5.92 -10.79
N CYS A 182 -13.56 -5.63 -9.52
CA CYS A 182 -13.71 -4.26 -9.04
C CYS A 182 -12.59 -3.94 -8.02
N PHE A 183 -11.72 -3.02 -8.39
CA PHE A 183 -10.70 -2.48 -7.52
C PHE A 183 -11.21 -1.20 -6.87
N VAL A 184 -11.35 -1.20 -5.54
CA VAL A 184 -11.86 -0.08 -4.75
C VAL A 184 -10.75 0.43 -3.82
N PRO A 185 -9.79 1.21 -4.34
CA PRO A 185 -8.74 1.81 -3.53
C PRO A 185 -9.25 3.11 -2.89
N PHE A 186 -9.65 3.04 -1.64
CA PHE A 186 -10.02 4.22 -0.85
C PHE A 186 -8.83 5.16 -0.68
N ASN A 187 -9.10 6.43 -0.46
CA ASN A 187 -8.08 7.44 -0.17
C ASN A 187 -7.91 7.73 1.32
N GLY A 188 -8.33 6.83 2.16
CA GLY A 188 -8.22 6.87 3.62
C GLY A 188 -7.86 5.52 4.23
N PRO A 189 -7.62 5.51 5.55
CA PRO A 189 -7.85 6.57 6.56
C PRO A 189 -6.86 7.73 6.52
N TYR A 190 -5.77 7.64 5.79
CA TYR A 190 -4.75 8.64 5.48
C TYR A 190 -4.29 9.46 6.69
N GLY A 191 -3.23 9.02 7.34
CA GLY A 191 -2.75 9.55 8.61
C GLY A 191 -2.07 10.91 8.59
N HIS A 192 -1.75 11.46 7.39
CA HIS A 192 -1.16 12.79 7.25
C HIS A 192 -2.23 13.86 7.03
N TRP A 193 -2.07 14.66 6.04
CA TRP A 193 -3.00 15.59 5.48
C TRP A 193 -4.10 14.82 4.72
N PRO A 194 -5.38 14.96 4.93
CA PRO A 194 -6.05 16.03 5.67
C PRO A 194 -6.36 15.71 7.14
N SER A 195 -6.03 14.53 7.66
CA SER A 195 -6.38 14.13 9.02
C SER A 195 -5.74 15.03 10.09
N ILE A 196 -4.60 15.65 9.77
CA ILE A 196 -3.90 16.59 10.65
C ILE A 196 -4.68 17.89 10.88
N LYS A 197 -5.61 18.26 9.99
CA LYS A 197 -6.32 19.54 10.07
C LYS A 197 -7.34 19.66 11.19
N GLY A 198 -7.41 18.71 12.09
CA GLY A 198 -8.19 18.92 13.27
C GLY A 198 -9.22 17.86 13.58
N LYS A 199 -10.35 18.28 14.14
CA LYS A 199 -11.37 17.37 14.67
C LYS A 199 -11.95 16.46 13.61
N PRO A 200 -12.34 15.23 14.01
CA PRO A 200 -13.09 14.34 13.14
C PRO A 200 -14.36 15.03 12.61
N VAL A 201 -14.61 14.93 11.30
CA VAL A 201 -15.73 15.62 10.65
C VAL A 201 -16.69 14.70 9.91
N ASN A 202 -16.44 13.38 9.90
CA ASN A 202 -17.38 12.42 9.33
C ASN A 202 -18.40 11.91 10.38
N LYS A 203 -19.39 11.12 9.95
CA LYS A 203 -20.48 10.62 10.80
C LYS A 203 -20.04 9.74 12.00
N PHE A 204 -18.80 9.25 12.01
CA PHE A 204 -18.20 8.49 13.12
C PHE A 204 -17.36 9.34 14.04
N ALA A 205 -17.31 10.65 13.85
CA ALA A 205 -16.50 11.56 14.68
C ALA A 205 -16.82 11.45 16.17
N GLU A 206 -18.11 11.43 16.50
CA GLU A 206 -18.59 11.37 17.89
C GLU A 206 -18.18 10.09 18.61
N LEU A 207 -18.03 8.98 17.87
CA LEU A 207 -17.59 7.70 18.43
C LEU A 207 -16.21 7.77 19.09
N TYR A 208 -15.40 8.74 18.69
CA TYR A 208 -14.01 8.89 19.15
C TYR A 208 -13.76 10.10 20.04
N ASN A 209 -14.80 10.89 20.40
CA ASN A 209 -14.63 12.09 21.22
C ASN A 209 -13.90 11.80 22.55
N ASP A 210 -14.24 10.69 23.20
CA ASP A 210 -13.67 10.27 24.49
C ASP A 210 -12.65 9.14 24.36
N CYS A 211 -12.23 8.79 23.11
CA CYS A 211 -11.24 7.76 22.89
C CYS A 211 -9.91 8.14 23.54
N LYS A 212 -9.39 7.23 24.38
CA LYS A 212 -8.16 7.46 25.15
C LYS A 212 -6.90 7.35 24.31
N LEU A 213 -6.98 6.65 23.18
CA LEU A 213 -5.86 6.34 22.29
C LEU A 213 -4.80 5.46 22.98
N ASP A 214 -5.25 4.51 23.80
CA ASP A 214 -4.37 3.62 24.56
C ASP A 214 -3.67 2.59 23.65
N THR A 215 -4.25 2.31 22.48
CA THR A 215 -3.67 1.45 21.45
C THR A 215 -2.63 2.16 20.56
N VAL A 216 -2.44 3.46 20.75
CA VAL A 216 -1.47 4.25 20.01
C VAL A 216 -0.20 4.38 20.84
N PRO A 217 0.97 3.91 20.38
CA PRO A 217 2.20 3.90 21.16
C PRO A 217 2.63 5.28 21.64
N ARG A 218 2.48 6.32 20.82
CA ARG A 218 2.78 7.73 21.16
C ARG A 218 4.16 7.92 21.78
N GLU A 219 5.14 7.18 21.31
CA GLU A 219 6.53 7.40 21.68
C GLU A 219 6.99 8.80 21.23
N GLY A 220 8.02 9.33 21.85
CA GLY A 220 8.59 10.62 21.46
C GLY A 220 9.03 10.65 19.99
N ILE A 221 9.44 11.82 19.50
CA ILE A 221 9.92 11.96 18.11
C ILE A 221 11.37 11.47 18.04
N ASN A 222 11.62 10.49 17.14
CA ASN A 222 12.96 9.98 16.88
C ASN A 222 13.84 11.05 16.22
N LYS A 223 15.13 11.07 16.58
CA LYS A 223 16.11 11.98 15.97
C LYS A 223 16.14 11.91 14.45
N ARG A 224 15.97 10.71 13.87
CA ARG A 224 15.92 10.50 12.41
C ARG A 224 14.77 11.28 11.73
N VAL A 225 13.66 11.48 12.44
CA VAL A 225 12.54 12.32 11.97
C VAL A 225 12.94 13.79 12.01
N ILE A 226 13.54 14.24 13.11
CA ILE A 226 13.99 15.63 13.28
C ILE A 226 15.05 15.98 12.24
N ASP A 227 16.07 15.15 12.06
CA ASP A 227 17.15 15.36 11.10
C ASP A 227 16.62 15.46 9.67
N ARG A 228 15.65 14.60 9.28
CA ARG A 228 15.04 14.66 7.97
C ARG A 228 14.38 16.01 7.69
N PHE A 229 13.60 16.51 8.62
CA PHE A 229 12.85 17.76 8.42
C PHE A 229 13.74 18.99 8.58
N SER A 230 14.73 18.96 9.47
CA SER A 230 15.74 20.02 9.58
C SER A 230 16.52 20.19 8.26
N ASN A 231 16.96 19.10 7.65
CA ASN A 231 17.63 19.12 6.37
C ASN A 231 16.72 19.67 5.25
N ARG A 232 15.44 19.27 5.22
CA ARG A 232 14.47 19.81 4.25
C ARG A 232 14.22 21.30 4.41
N ILE A 233 14.13 21.80 5.65
CA ILE A 233 13.99 23.23 5.93
C ILE A 233 15.20 24.00 5.40
N LEU A 234 16.40 23.49 5.63
CA LEU A 234 17.62 24.10 5.12
C LEU A 234 17.66 24.10 3.58
N GLU A 235 17.35 22.97 2.96
CA GLU A 235 17.32 22.80 1.50
C GLU A 235 16.26 23.69 0.82
N SER A 236 15.16 24.01 1.50
CA SER A 236 14.06 24.86 1.00
C SER A 236 14.20 26.35 1.33
N GLY A 237 15.37 26.78 1.84
CA GLY A 237 15.59 28.19 2.17
C GLY A 237 14.88 28.66 3.45
N GLY A 238 14.65 27.77 4.40
CA GLY A 238 14.12 28.07 5.75
C GLY A 238 12.62 27.88 5.90
N SER A 239 11.91 27.30 4.92
CA SER A 239 10.49 26.97 5.05
C SER A 239 10.21 25.49 4.87
N LEU A 240 9.29 24.95 5.67
CA LEU A 240 8.74 23.61 5.48
C LEU A 240 7.27 23.76 5.07
N PRO A 241 6.89 23.34 3.85
CA PRO A 241 5.48 23.35 3.47
C PRO A 241 4.65 22.54 4.46
N GLU A 242 3.50 23.09 4.88
CA GLU A 242 2.63 22.51 5.91
C GLU A 242 2.30 21.03 5.63
N GLN A 243 2.10 20.68 4.37
CA GLN A 243 1.82 19.32 3.94
C GLN A 243 2.92 18.30 4.28
N PHE A 244 4.16 18.75 4.47
CA PHE A 244 5.29 17.90 4.88
C PHE A 244 5.57 17.94 6.37
N ALA A 245 4.88 18.79 7.13
CA ALA A 245 5.06 18.90 8.56
C ALA A 245 4.30 17.82 9.36
N GLY A 246 3.53 16.96 8.70
CA GLY A 246 2.71 15.94 9.33
C GLY A 246 3.40 15.14 10.44
N PRO A 247 4.57 14.52 10.17
CA PRO A 247 5.30 13.76 11.19
C PRO A 247 5.73 14.55 12.42
N LEU A 248 5.79 15.88 12.35
CA LEU A 248 6.10 16.76 13.47
C LEU A 248 4.86 17.27 14.19
N LEU A 249 3.71 17.28 13.54
CA LEU A 249 2.44 17.81 14.07
C LEU A 249 1.56 16.74 14.73
N LEU A 250 1.66 15.49 14.25
CA LEU A 250 0.86 14.36 14.76
C LEU A 250 1.11 14.01 16.25
N PRO A 251 2.35 14.02 16.76
CA PRO A 251 2.66 13.47 18.10
C PRO A 251 1.81 14.03 19.24
N ASN A 252 1.41 15.28 19.14
CA ASN A 252 0.62 15.96 20.18
C ASN A 252 -0.82 16.28 19.73
N ASN A 253 -1.23 15.82 18.55
CA ASN A 253 -2.53 16.13 18.00
C ASN A 253 -3.48 14.93 18.12
N LYS A 254 -4.09 14.78 19.33
CA LYS A 254 -5.06 13.70 19.58
C LYS A 254 -6.28 13.76 18.65
N ASP A 255 -6.72 14.92 18.25
CA ASP A 255 -7.85 15.08 17.36
C ASP A 255 -7.54 14.57 15.94
N SER A 256 -6.30 14.72 15.47
CA SER A 256 -5.87 14.12 14.21
C SER A 256 -5.84 12.59 14.27
N ILE A 257 -5.42 12.02 15.41
CA ILE A 257 -5.41 10.55 15.59
C ILE A 257 -6.85 10.02 15.69
N ARG A 258 -7.74 10.71 16.40
CA ARG A 258 -9.18 10.39 16.47
C ARG A 258 -9.82 10.50 15.09
N ASN A 259 -9.42 11.51 14.30
CA ASN A 259 -9.88 11.63 12.93
C ASN A 259 -9.42 10.43 12.07
N TYR A 260 -8.17 10.01 12.19
CA TYR A 260 -7.69 8.80 11.53
C TYR A 260 -8.54 7.56 11.89
N PHE A 261 -8.88 7.37 13.18
CA PHE A 261 -9.75 6.28 13.63
C PHE A 261 -11.17 6.39 13.05
N SER A 262 -11.74 7.59 13.01
CA SER A 262 -13.07 7.81 12.44
C SER A 262 -13.11 7.56 10.93
N GLN A 263 -12.01 7.86 10.21
CA GLN A 263 -11.89 7.55 8.78
C GLN A 263 -11.79 6.03 8.55
N ALA A 264 -11.10 5.29 9.41
CA ALA A 264 -11.05 3.83 9.34
C ALA A 264 -12.46 3.22 9.51
N SER A 265 -13.25 3.73 10.47
CA SER A 265 -14.65 3.30 10.66
C SER A 265 -15.55 3.68 9.48
N LEU A 266 -15.29 4.80 8.82
CA LEU A 266 -16.06 5.18 7.63
C LEU A 266 -15.78 4.27 6.43
N ILE A 267 -14.54 3.84 6.26
CA ILE A 267 -14.18 2.83 5.25
C ILE A 267 -14.85 1.51 5.56
N ASP A 268 -14.81 1.08 6.82
CA ASP A 268 -15.48 -0.14 7.28
C ASP A 268 -17.00 -0.13 6.99
N ASP A 269 -17.67 0.97 7.27
CA ASP A 269 -19.09 1.17 6.94
C ASP A 269 -19.35 1.08 5.42
N GLY A 270 -18.48 1.70 4.63
CA GLY A 270 -18.55 1.60 3.16
C GLY A 270 -18.43 0.17 2.66
N ILE A 271 -17.48 -0.59 3.21
CA ILE A 271 -17.29 -2.02 2.91
C ILE A 271 -18.55 -2.81 3.30
N GLY A 272 -19.12 -2.56 4.50
CA GLY A 272 -20.34 -3.20 4.95
C GLY A 272 -21.51 -2.97 4.00
N LYS A 273 -21.71 -1.74 3.52
CA LYS A 273 -22.77 -1.40 2.55
C LYS A 273 -22.58 -2.12 1.22
N ILE A 274 -21.35 -2.20 0.72
CA ILE A 274 -21.03 -2.88 -0.54
C ILE A 274 -21.28 -4.39 -0.40
N ILE A 275 -20.88 -5.01 0.72
CA ILE A 275 -21.12 -6.42 0.99
C ILE A 275 -22.64 -6.71 1.10
N GLU A 276 -23.38 -5.87 1.80
CA GLU A 276 -24.85 -6.02 1.88
C GLU A 276 -25.48 -5.88 0.49
N LYS A 277 -24.97 -4.98 -0.36
CA LYS A 277 -25.41 -4.88 -1.76
C LYS A 277 -25.18 -6.18 -2.54
N LEU A 278 -24.00 -6.79 -2.43
CA LEU A 278 -23.73 -8.10 -3.06
C LEU A 278 -24.69 -9.18 -2.57
N LYS A 279 -24.99 -9.18 -1.26
CA LYS A 279 -25.90 -10.14 -0.63
C LYS A 279 -27.33 -9.98 -1.16
N VAL A 280 -27.91 -8.78 -1.12
CA VAL A 280 -29.28 -8.54 -1.62
C VAL A 280 -29.39 -8.71 -3.14
N SER A 281 -28.28 -8.63 -3.85
CA SER A 281 -28.20 -8.91 -5.28
C SER A 281 -27.96 -10.40 -5.60
N SER A 282 -27.87 -11.28 -4.58
CA SER A 282 -27.55 -12.71 -4.70
C SER A 282 -26.22 -12.98 -5.43
N MET A 283 -25.25 -12.08 -5.27
CA MET A 283 -23.94 -12.17 -5.91
C MET A 283 -22.83 -12.53 -4.92
N LEU A 284 -23.05 -12.37 -3.61
CA LEU A 284 -22.05 -12.57 -2.59
C LEU A 284 -21.45 -13.98 -2.59
N GLU A 285 -22.30 -15.01 -2.78
CA GLU A 285 -21.87 -16.41 -2.79
C GLU A 285 -20.93 -16.78 -3.96
N ASN A 286 -20.93 -15.96 -5.01
CA ASN A 286 -20.01 -16.09 -6.15
C ASN A 286 -19.03 -14.91 -6.24
N THR A 287 -18.71 -14.28 -5.12
CA THR A 287 -17.76 -13.15 -5.08
C THR A 287 -16.67 -13.41 -4.06
N ILE A 288 -15.44 -13.28 -4.48
CA ILE A 288 -14.27 -13.25 -3.59
C ILE A 288 -14.04 -11.79 -3.21
N VAL A 289 -14.05 -11.53 -1.91
CA VAL A 289 -13.79 -10.22 -1.32
C VAL A 289 -12.41 -10.24 -0.70
N ILE A 290 -11.58 -9.28 -1.09
CA ILE A 290 -10.21 -9.12 -0.59
C ILE A 290 -10.10 -7.75 0.08
N TYR A 291 -9.56 -7.70 1.29
CA TYR A 291 -9.24 -6.47 1.98
C TYR A 291 -7.74 -6.37 2.26
N THR A 292 -7.14 -5.25 1.91
CA THR A 292 -5.72 -4.93 2.18
C THR A 292 -5.52 -3.42 2.32
N SER A 293 -4.29 -3.00 2.61
CA SER A 293 -3.82 -1.61 2.51
C SER A 293 -2.67 -1.51 1.51
N ASP A 294 -2.44 -0.33 0.95
CA ASP A 294 -1.25 -0.13 0.13
C ASP A 294 0.03 -0.21 0.97
N HIS A 295 0.09 0.42 2.14
CA HIS A 295 1.17 0.29 3.12
C HIS A 295 0.68 0.61 4.53
N GLY A 296 1.52 0.34 5.53
CA GLY A 296 1.24 0.67 6.91
C GLY A 296 1.47 2.15 7.23
N PHE A 297 1.20 2.49 8.49
CA PHE A 297 1.37 3.83 9.04
C PHE A 297 1.71 3.74 10.52
N SER A 298 2.82 4.34 10.93
CA SER A 298 3.23 4.39 12.34
C SER A 298 2.58 5.58 13.05
N LEU A 299 2.02 5.33 14.22
CA LEU A 299 1.51 6.35 15.13
C LEU A 299 2.36 6.39 16.42
N GLY A 300 3.67 6.55 16.22
CA GLY A 300 4.61 6.74 17.30
C GLY A 300 5.46 5.53 17.67
N ASN A 301 5.28 4.37 17.03
CA ASN A 301 6.22 3.27 17.19
C ASN A 301 7.62 3.72 16.78
N HIS A 302 8.64 3.43 17.58
CA HIS A 302 10.02 3.87 17.38
C HIS A 302 10.19 5.41 17.33
N GLY A 303 9.22 6.17 17.81
CA GLY A 303 9.20 7.62 17.65
C GLY A 303 9.02 8.09 16.20
N ILE A 304 8.52 7.20 15.31
CA ILE A 304 8.19 7.49 13.92
C ILE A 304 6.70 7.80 13.82
N TRP A 305 6.37 8.90 13.16
CA TRP A 305 5.00 9.35 12.93
C TRP A 305 4.75 9.51 11.46
N GLY A 306 4.21 8.47 10.84
CA GLY A 306 4.01 8.42 9.41
C GLY A 306 4.40 7.07 8.79
N HIS A 307 4.56 7.06 7.50
CA HIS A 307 5.03 5.91 6.73
C HIS A 307 6.57 5.90 6.60
N GLY A 308 7.14 4.98 5.81
CA GLY A 308 8.59 4.75 5.73
C GLY A 308 9.46 5.98 5.55
N MET A 309 8.98 6.97 4.75
CA MET A 309 9.71 8.21 4.46
C MET A 309 9.58 9.30 5.54
N ALA A 310 8.93 9.03 6.66
CA ALA A 310 8.83 10.00 7.76
C ALA A 310 10.15 10.19 8.51
N ALA A 311 11.13 9.32 8.32
CA ALA A 311 12.46 9.37 8.91
C ALA A 311 13.56 9.27 7.85
N TRP A 312 14.79 9.61 8.21
CA TRP A 312 15.97 9.39 7.39
C TRP A 312 17.14 8.85 8.24
N PRO A 313 17.76 7.70 7.92
CA PRO A 313 17.30 6.73 6.91
C PRO A 313 15.87 6.25 7.15
N SER A 314 15.20 5.83 6.06
CA SER A 314 13.78 5.46 6.07
C SER A 314 13.47 4.33 7.04
N SER A 315 12.26 4.33 7.60
CA SER A 315 11.80 3.24 8.47
C SER A 315 11.36 2.05 7.63
N ILE A 316 11.96 0.88 7.86
CA ILE A 316 11.50 -0.42 7.34
C ILE A 316 10.98 -1.31 8.51
N HIS A 317 10.49 -0.71 9.54
CA HIS A 317 9.92 -1.42 10.68
C HIS A 317 8.47 -1.83 10.43
N ARG A 318 8.05 -2.86 11.15
CA ARG A 318 6.73 -3.48 11.08
C ARG A 318 5.56 -2.49 10.97
N PRO A 319 5.46 -1.43 11.77
CA PRO A 319 4.28 -0.55 11.72
C PRO A 319 4.04 0.13 10.37
N SER A 320 5.11 0.37 9.60
CA SER A 320 5.01 0.98 8.27
C SER A 320 4.85 -0.04 7.14
N PHE A 321 5.22 -1.31 7.38
CA PHE A 321 5.27 -2.35 6.34
C PHE A 321 4.27 -3.48 6.55
N ASN A 322 3.84 -3.79 7.78
CA ASN A 322 2.81 -4.80 8.04
C ASN A 322 1.43 -4.24 7.68
N ILE A 323 0.79 -4.89 6.70
CA ILE A 323 -0.50 -4.50 6.16
C ILE A 323 -1.57 -5.55 6.50
N PRO A 324 -2.83 -5.17 6.62
CA PRO A 324 -3.91 -6.14 6.68
C PRO A 324 -4.01 -6.92 5.37
N LEU A 325 -4.33 -8.20 5.46
CA LEU A 325 -4.67 -9.02 4.30
C LEU A 325 -5.71 -10.06 4.70
N ILE A 326 -6.89 -9.94 4.11
CA ILE A 326 -8.04 -10.81 4.37
C ILE A 326 -8.62 -11.24 3.02
N PHE A 327 -8.91 -12.53 2.89
CA PHE A 327 -9.66 -13.10 1.78
C PHE A 327 -10.94 -13.73 2.31
N SER A 328 -12.08 -13.47 1.71
CA SER A 328 -13.37 -14.08 2.07
C SER A 328 -14.15 -14.42 0.80
N GLY A 329 -14.82 -15.57 0.77
CA GLY A 329 -15.64 -15.98 -0.37
C GLY A 329 -15.56 -17.48 -0.66
N PRO A 330 -16.09 -17.91 -1.80
CA PRO A 330 -16.15 -19.32 -2.17
C PRO A 330 -14.75 -19.94 -2.30
N GLY A 331 -14.60 -21.13 -1.72
CA GLY A 331 -13.34 -21.90 -1.78
C GLY A 331 -12.22 -21.41 -0.86
N ILE A 332 -12.50 -20.44 0.02
CA ILE A 332 -11.53 -19.91 0.98
C ILE A 332 -11.81 -20.50 2.37
N THR A 333 -10.77 -21.10 2.96
CA THR A 333 -10.83 -21.62 4.34
C THR A 333 -10.89 -20.47 5.34
N LYS A 334 -11.72 -20.66 6.38
CA LYS A 334 -11.79 -19.73 7.51
C LYS A 334 -10.66 -20.01 8.48
N GLY A 335 -9.91 -19.00 8.83
CA GLY A 335 -8.82 -19.14 9.79
C GLY A 335 -7.87 -17.96 9.81
N VAL A 336 -6.80 -18.13 10.57
CA VAL A 336 -5.69 -17.19 10.68
C VAL A 336 -4.43 -17.88 10.21
N SER A 337 -3.82 -17.35 9.17
CA SER A 337 -2.53 -17.83 8.69
C SER A 337 -1.40 -16.93 9.21
N GLU A 338 -0.37 -17.54 9.77
CA GLU A 338 0.86 -16.88 10.20
C GLU A 338 1.94 -16.84 9.10
N ALA A 339 1.62 -17.42 7.95
CA ALA A 339 2.53 -17.46 6.82
C ALA A 339 3.00 -16.07 6.39
N LEU A 340 4.26 -15.97 6.04
CA LEU A 340 4.83 -14.76 5.46
C LEU A 340 4.24 -14.51 4.06
N VAL A 341 3.64 -13.34 3.85
CA VAL A 341 3.04 -12.93 2.59
C VAL A 341 3.63 -11.61 2.12
N SER A 342 4.10 -11.57 0.88
CA SER A 342 4.43 -10.34 0.19
C SER A 342 3.19 -9.78 -0.50
N GLN A 343 3.03 -8.47 -0.49
CA GLN A 343 2.00 -7.78 -1.27
C GLN A 343 2.05 -8.14 -2.78
N LEU A 344 3.22 -8.52 -3.29
CA LEU A 344 3.39 -9.03 -4.66
C LEU A 344 2.54 -10.26 -4.96
N ASP A 345 2.25 -11.07 -3.94
CA ASP A 345 1.53 -12.35 -4.08
C ASP A 345 0.06 -12.17 -4.44
N LEU A 346 -0.49 -10.97 -4.25
CA LEU A 346 -1.85 -10.62 -4.66
C LEU A 346 -2.06 -10.82 -6.16
N ALA A 347 -1.11 -10.40 -7.00
CA ALA A 347 -1.27 -10.43 -8.46
C ALA A 347 -1.54 -11.86 -8.98
N ASN A 348 -0.65 -12.81 -8.71
CA ASN A 348 -0.82 -14.18 -9.22
C ASN A 348 -1.87 -14.97 -8.42
N THR A 349 -2.15 -14.63 -7.17
CA THR A 349 -3.26 -15.22 -6.40
C THR A 349 -4.60 -14.85 -7.02
N ILE A 350 -4.82 -13.56 -7.32
CA ILE A 350 -6.04 -13.09 -7.99
C ILE A 350 -6.21 -13.74 -9.37
N LEU A 351 -5.14 -13.81 -10.15
CA LEU A 351 -5.17 -14.50 -11.46
C LEU A 351 -5.44 -15.99 -11.33
N ASN A 352 -5.00 -16.63 -10.24
CA ASN A 352 -5.31 -18.03 -9.97
C ASN A 352 -6.78 -18.23 -9.63
N LEU A 353 -7.35 -17.38 -8.79
CA LEU A 353 -8.77 -17.40 -8.44
C LEU A 353 -9.67 -17.19 -9.66
N ALA A 354 -9.21 -16.41 -10.62
CA ALA A 354 -9.91 -16.11 -11.86
C ALA A 354 -9.72 -17.16 -12.97
N ASP A 355 -8.94 -18.20 -12.75
CA ASP A 355 -8.47 -19.12 -13.80
C ASP A 355 -7.90 -18.37 -15.02
N ALA A 356 -7.11 -17.34 -14.76
CA ALA A 356 -6.49 -16.47 -15.75
C ALA A 356 -4.99 -16.77 -15.92
N LYS A 357 -4.40 -16.28 -17.02
CA LYS A 357 -2.97 -16.39 -17.26
C LYS A 357 -2.20 -15.63 -16.19
N LYS A 358 -1.21 -16.29 -15.57
CA LYS A 358 -0.34 -15.69 -14.54
C LYS A 358 0.63 -14.68 -15.15
N LEU A 359 1.00 -13.68 -14.37
CA LEU A 359 2.13 -12.84 -14.68
C LEU A 359 3.41 -13.70 -14.72
N LYS A 360 4.18 -13.53 -15.77
CA LYS A 360 5.43 -14.25 -16.02
C LYS A 360 6.52 -13.25 -16.38
N GLY A 361 7.74 -13.57 -16.03
CA GLY A 361 8.92 -12.76 -16.37
C GLY A 361 10.02 -12.98 -15.33
N GLY A 362 11.28 -12.78 -15.72
CA GLY A 362 12.42 -13.04 -14.83
C GLY A 362 12.43 -12.19 -13.56
N ARG A 363 11.69 -11.07 -13.55
CA ARG A 363 11.62 -10.12 -12.43
C ARG A 363 10.30 -10.15 -11.65
N VAL A 364 9.31 -10.92 -12.11
CA VAL A 364 8.04 -11.10 -11.37
C VAL A 364 8.29 -12.02 -10.19
N ASP A 365 8.05 -11.53 -8.97
CA ASP A 365 8.14 -12.32 -7.74
C ASP A 365 6.78 -12.41 -7.03
N SER A 366 5.77 -12.86 -7.76
CA SER A 366 4.42 -13.08 -7.23
C SER A 366 4.17 -14.58 -7.07
N LYS A 367 3.99 -15.03 -5.82
CA LYS A 367 3.59 -16.40 -5.49
C LYS A 367 2.07 -16.53 -5.49
N ILE A 368 1.58 -17.75 -5.57
CA ILE A 368 0.14 -18.03 -5.41
C ILE A 368 -0.08 -18.49 -3.98
N LEU A 369 -0.96 -17.81 -3.26
CA LEU A 369 -1.36 -18.19 -1.92
C LEU A 369 -2.32 -19.39 -1.99
N ASN A 370 -2.11 -20.38 -1.14
CA ASN A 370 -3.05 -21.47 -0.98
C ASN A 370 -4.12 -21.09 0.04
N LEU A 371 -5.24 -20.59 -0.46
CA LEU A 371 -6.36 -20.10 0.37
C LEU A 371 -7.25 -21.23 0.94
N ALA A 372 -6.96 -22.49 0.60
CA ALA A 372 -7.66 -23.65 1.11
C ALA A 372 -7.00 -24.25 2.37
N ASP A 373 -5.82 -23.75 2.75
CA ASP A 373 -5.04 -24.28 3.88
C ASP A 373 -4.33 -23.13 4.61
N GLU A 374 -4.75 -22.84 5.83
CA GLU A 374 -4.20 -21.77 6.66
C GLU A 374 -2.75 -22.00 7.09
N ASN A 375 -2.31 -23.26 7.08
CA ASN A 375 -0.93 -23.65 7.45
C ASN A 375 0.02 -23.68 6.25
N SER A 376 -0.44 -23.29 5.08
CA SER A 376 0.39 -23.29 3.86
C SER A 376 1.34 -22.10 3.84
N HIS A 377 2.65 -22.39 3.82
CA HIS A 377 3.72 -21.40 3.73
C HIS A 377 4.26 -21.34 2.29
N ASN A 378 4.04 -20.24 1.59
CA ASN A 378 4.50 -20.05 0.22
C ASN A 378 5.85 -19.32 0.12
N ARG A 379 6.27 -18.68 1.21
CA ARG A 379 7.52 -17.94 1.34
C ARG A 379 8.18 -18.22 2.68
N ASN A 380 9.51 -18.34 2.65
CA ASN A 380 10.32 -18.37 3.87
C ASN A 380 10.96 -17.00 4.14
N MET A 381 10.88 -16.08 3.17
CA MET A 381 11.51 -14.76 3.24
C MET A 381 10.70 -13.73 2.48
N LEU A 382 10.73 -12.51 3.02
CA LEU A 382 10.19 -11.30 2.39
C LEU A 382 11.33 -10.32 2.11
N PHE A 383 11.16 -9.53 1.05
CA PHE A 383 12.09 -8.49 0.65
C PHE A 383 11.35 -7.16 0.56
N MET A 384 11.97 -6.13 1.09
CA MET A 384 11.39 -4.78 1.16
C MET A 384 12.45 -3.75 0.78
N GLU A 385 12.04 -2.67 0.17
CA GLU A 385 12.96 -1.57 -0.16
C GLU A 385 12.30 -0.20 -0.01
N GLN A 386 13.07 0.77 0.42
CA GLN A 386 12.65 2.15 0.56
C GLN A 386 13.85 3.05 0.23
N GLU A 387 13.96 3.49 -1.02
CA GLU A 387 15.09 4.27 -1.53
C GLU A 387 16.48 3.78 -1.06
N GLU A 388 16.99 4.33 0.03
CA GLU A 388 18.32 4.07 0.61
C GLU A 388 18.35 2.88 1.56
N SER A 389 17.27 2.15 1.69
CA SER A 389 17.17 1.03 2.63
C SER A 389 16.60 -0.20 1.94
N ARG A 390 17.17 -1.35 2.20
CA ARG A 390 16.68 -2.67 1.79
C ARG A 390 16.63 -3.61 2.96
N ALA A 391 15.64 -4.50 2.97
CA ALA A 391 15.50 -5.45 4.04
C ALA A 391 15.13 -6.84 3.54
N ILE A 392 15.57 -7.84 4.29
CA ILE A 392 15.10 -9.22 4.24
C ILE A 392 14.51 -9.57 5.61
N ARG A 393 13.33 -10.16 5.58
CA ARG A 393 12.60 -10.64 6.76
C ARG A 393 12.25 -12.10 6.60
N ASN A 394 12.48 -12.89 7.62
CA ASN A 394 11.93 -14.24 7.75
C ASN A 394 11.17 -14.34 9.09
N GLU A 395 10.81 -15.53 9.52
CA GLU A 395 10.06 -15.73 10.77
C GLU A 395 10.82 -15.24 12.00
N ARG A 396 12.15 -15.36 11.99
CA ARG A 396 12.99 -15.01 13.14
C ARG A 396 13.75 -13.70 12.96
N TRP A 397 14.22 -13.37 11.77
CA TRP A 397 15.17 -12.29 11.56
C TRP A 397 14.60 -11.18 10.69
N LEU A 398 14.81 -9.93 11.10
CA LEU A 398 14.75 -8.75 10.25
C LEU A 398 16.16 -8.20 10.10
N TYR A 399 16.68 -8.20 8.87
CA TYR A 399 17.97 -7.61 8.52
C TYR A 399 17.76 -6.46 7.55
N ILE A 400 18.35 -5.29 7.85
CA ILE A 400 18.20 -4.06 7.07
C ILE A 400 19.57 -3.56 6.68
N GLU A 401 19.79 -3.27 5.39
CA GLU A 401 20.96 -2.55 4.89
C GLU A 401 20.61 -1.10 4.60
N ARG A 402 21.57 -0.21 4.90
CA ARG A 402 21.44 1.23 4.75
C ARG A 402 22.50 1.78 3.82
N PHE A 403 22.13 2.73 2.97
CA PHE A 403 23.01 3.44 2.04
C PHE A 403 22.89 4.94 2.25
N ASN A 404 23.87 5.71 1.79
CA ASN A 404 23.77 7.16 1.86
C ASN A 404 22.79 7.74 0.83
N LYS A 405 22.56 9.05 0.88
CA LYS A 405 21.65 9.73 -0.07
C LYS A 405 22.04 9.55 -1.54
N GLU A 406 23.30 9.36 -1.81
CA GLU A 406 23.82 9.10 -3.15
C GLU A 406 23.61 7.65 -3.58
N GLY A 407 23.14 6.79 -2.66
CA GLY A 407 22.84 5.37 -2.91
C GLY A 407 24.06 4.50 -3.22
N LEU A 408 25.26 5.01 -3.04
CA LEU A 408 26.49 4.35 -3.47
C LEU A 408 27.39 3.90 -2.30
N ASN A 409 27.22 4.47 -1.12
CA ASN A 409 28.04 4.15 0.04
C ASN A 409 27.20 3.46 1.12
N TYR A 410 27.66 2.29 1.52
CA TYR A 410 27.07 1.53 2.60
C TYR A 410 27.23 2.26 3.93
N LEU A 411 26.13 2.46 4.67
CA LEU A 411 26.08 3.13 5.97
C LEU A 411 26.00 2.17 7.14
N GLY A 412 25.95 0.87 6.87
CA GLY A 412 25.80 -0.16 7.88
C GLY A 412 24.50 -0.95 7.74
N CYS A 413 24.27 -1.80 8.71
CA CYS A 413 23.07 -2.62 8.78
C CYS A 413 22.45 -2.57 10.18
N GLU A 414 21.23 -3.07 10.27
CA GLU A 414 20.51 -3.36 11.51
C GLU A 414 20.09 -4.83 11.47
N LEU A 415 20.06 -5.51 12.64
CA LEU A 415 19.59 -6.89 12.78
C LEU A 415 18.72 -7.03 14.01
N TYR A 416 17.54 -7.62 13.86
CA TYR A 416 16.58 -7.84 14.93
C TYR A 416 16.19 -9.32 15.01
N ASP A 417 16.15 -9.90 16.22
CA ASP A 417 15.65 -11.24 16.49
C ASP A 417 14.16 -11.15 16.86
N LEU A 418 13.29 -11.47 15.93
CA LEU A 418 11.85 -11.29 16.07
C LEU A 418 11.17 -12.26 17.02
N GLU A 419 11.83 -13.37 17.40
CA GLU A 419 11.35 -14.29 18.44
C GLU A 419 11.49 -13.66 19.82
N GLU A 420 12.58 -12.90 20.07
CA GLU A 420 12.87 -12.28 21.35
C GLU A 420 12.46 -10.80 21.40
N ASP A 421 12.33 -10.16 20.22
CA ASP A 421 12.10 -8.73 20.04
C ASP A 421 11.13 -8.48 18.87
N TYR A 422 9.87 -8.84 19.09
CA TYR A 422 8.80 -8.67 18.06
C TYR A 422 8.66 -7.22 17.59
N ASP A 423 8.94 -6.26 18.47
CA ASP A 423 8.83 -4.82 18.20
C ASP A 423 10.09 -4.21 17.58
N GLU A 424 11.11 -5.03 17.25
CA GLU A 424 12.30 -4.59 16.51
C GLU A 424 13.06 -3.43 17.22
N ARG A 425 13.30 -3.58 18.55
CA ARG A 425 13.89 -2.53 19.42
C ARG A 425 15.37 -2.69 19.66
N ASN A 426 15.86 -3.92 19.64
CA ASN A 426 17.21 -4.26 20.04
C ASN A 426 18.05 -4.61 18.80
N ASP A 427 18.81 -3.64 18.30
CA ASP A 427 19.70 -3.85 17.16
C ASP A 427 20.93 -4.67 17.54
N LEU A 428 21.01 -5.88 17.00
CA LEU A 428 22.09 -6.87 17.20
C LEU A 428 23.22 -6.75 16.18
N SER A 429 23.23 -5.76 15.30
CA SER A 429 24.21 -5.61 14.21
C SER A 429 25.66 -5.54 14.69
N ASN A 430 25.90 -5.02 15.91
CA ASN A 430 27.22 -4.90 16.50
C ASN A 430 27.63 -6.14 17.31
N SER A 431 26.77 -7.14 17.44
CA SER A 431 27.05 -8.36 18.23
C SER A 431 27.98 -9.30 17.47
N ALA A 432 29.09 -9.66 18.10
CA ALA A 432 30.07 -10.59 17.52
C ALA A 432 29.48 -11.99 17.25
N SER A 433 28.51 -12.43 18.06
CA SER A 433 27.85 -13.73 17.92
C SER A 433 26.92 -13.81 16.69
N HIS A 434 26.49 -12.67 16.12
CA HIS A 434 25.54 -12.61 15.01
C HIS A 434 26.18 -12.35 13.64
N LYS A 435 27.52 -12.25 13.56
CA LYS A 435 28.22 -11.96 12.30
C LYS A 435 27.92 -12.94 11.17
N ASN A 436 27.78 -14.23 11.47
CA ASN A 436 27.49 -15.26 10.48
C ASN A 436 26.04 -15.10 9.93
N ILE A 437 25.09 -14.73 10.80
CA ILE A 437 23.69 -14.47 10.43
C ILE A 437 23.63 -13.25 9.52
N ILE A 438 24.27 -12.15 9.90
CA ILE A 438 24.38 -10.92 9.11
C ILE A 438 24.95 -11.23 7.72
N SER A 439 26.09 -11.94 7.65
CA SER A 439 26.71 -12.29 6.36
C SER A 439 25.78 -13.15 5.49
N SER A 440 25.09 -14.12 6.08
CA SER A 440 24.16 -14.99 5.35
C SER A 440 22.96 -14.20 4.79
N LEU A 441 22.37 -13.31 5.59
CA LEU A 441 21.21 -12.51 5.18
C LEU A 441 21.59 -11.45 4.14
N SER A 442 22.76 -10.82 4.28
CA SER A 442 23.30 -9.88 3.29
C SER A 442 23.50 -10.55 1.93
N ILE A 443 24.09 -11.73 1.88
CA ILE A 443 24.26 -12.50 0.63
C ILE A 443 22.90 -12.82 -0.01
N GLN A 444 21.92 -13.21 0.79
CA GLN A 444 20.58 -13.54 0.29
C GLN A 444 19.86 -12.29 -0.23
N LEU A 445 19.98 -11.16 0.48
CA LEU A 445 19.44 -9.87 0.08
C LEU A 445 20.03 -9.42 -1.28
N SER A 446 21.37 -9.49 -1.42
CA SER A 446 22.03 -9.16 -2.68
C SER A 446 21.56 -10.05 -3.84
N LYS A 447 21.58 -11.37 -3.66
CA LYS A 447 21.10 -12.32 -4.68
C LYS A 447 19.66 -12.07 -5.12
N TYR A 448 18.79 -11.67 -4.20
CA TYR A 448 17.42 -11.35 -4.53
C TYR A 448 17.35 -10.14 -5.47
N TYR A 449 18.00 -9.04 -5.09
CA TYR A 449 17.95 -7.82 -5.90
C TYR A 449 18.72 -7.93 -7.22
N ASP A 450 19.79 -8.72 -7.28
CA ASP A 450 20.48 -9.05 -8.55
C ASP A 450 19.53 -9.74 -9.53
N LYS A 451 18.62 -10.57 -9.04
CA LYS A 451 17.66 -11.30 -9.87
C LYS A 451 16.42 -10.47 -10.22
N PHE A 452 15.85 -9.77 -9.24
CA PHE A 452 14.52 -9.18 -9.37
C PHE A 452 14.52 -7.67 -9.66
N SER A 453 15.67 -6.99 -9.65
CA SER A 453 15.78 -5.59 -10.06
C SER A 453 16.00 -5.45 -11.57
N GLU A 454 15.53 -4.35 -12.14
CA GLU A 454 15.96 -3.86 -13.45
C GLU A 454 17.19 -2.96 -13.23
N PRO A 455 18.35 -3.23 -13.85
CA PRO A 455 19.57 -2.46 -13.60
C PRO A 455 19.39 -0.95 -13.76
N LYS A 456 18.61 -0.51 -14.76
CA LYS A 456 18.34 0.92 -15.00
C LYS A 456 17.53 1.58 -13.87
N PHE A 457 16.85 0.81 -13.03
CA PHE A 457 16.05 1.30 -11.90
C PHE A 457 16.61 0.90 -10.53
N ASN A 458 17.69 0.12 -10.50
CA ASN A 458 18.35 -0.24 -9.26
C ASN A 458 19.19 0.95 -8.75
N LEU A 459 18.63 1.74 -7.83
CA LEU A 459 19.28 2.95 -7.29
C LEU A 459 20.65 2.65 -6.68
N TRP A 460 20.87 1.45 -6.17
CA TRP A 460 22.09 1.04 -5.47
C TRP A 460 23.18 0.52 -6.41
N ALA A 461 22.82 0.34 -7.67
CA ALA A 461 23.76 0.06 -8.76
C ALA A 461 23.93 1.27 -9.70
N GLY A 462 23.58 2.48 -9.22
CA GLY A 462 23.68 3.70 -10.02
C GLY A 462 22.53 3.89 -11.02
N GLY A 463 21.41 3.16 -10.83
CA GLY A 463 20.19 3.32 -11.61
C GLY A 463 19.47 4.64 -11.34
N SER A 464 18.26 4.76 -11.84
CA SER A 464 17.42 5.96 -11.79
C SER A 464 16.01 5.64 -11.29
N ALA A 465 15.21 6.67 -11.00
CA ALA A 465 13.84 6.54 -10.54
C ALA A 465 12.87 7.26 -11.46
N LYS A 466 11.69 6.68 -11.67
CA LYS A 466 10.55 7.32 -12.36
C LYS A 466 9.74 8.25 -11.45
N SER A 467 9.98 8.22 -10.16
CA SER A 467 9.33 9.05 -9.14
C SER A 467 10.30 10.06 -8.55
N ASN A 468 9.75 11.08 -7.89
CA ASN A 468 10.57 11.94 -7.06
C ASN A 468 11.15 11.13 -5.90
N VAL A 469 12.44 11.01 -5.85
CA VAL A 469 13.18 10.42 -4.74
C VAL A 469 13.87 11.50 -3.93
N SER A 470 14.32 11.16 -2.73
CA SER A 470 15.00 12.11 -1.85
C SER A 470 16.27 12.69 -2.45
N ASN A 471 16.94 11.94 -3.32
CA ASN A 471 18.05 12.44 -4.11
C ASN A 471 17.56 12.87 -5.52
N PRO A 472 17.49 14.19 -5.82
CA PRO A 472 17.05 14.68 -7.12
C PRO A 472 17.86 14.19 -8.30
N SER A 473 19.13 13.80 -8.11
CA SER A 473 19.97 13.30 -9.20
C SER A 473 19.44 11.99 -9.79
N PHE A 474 18.74 11.17 -9.03
CA PHE A 474 18.21 9.89 -9.52
C PHE A 474 17.06 10.10 -10.50
N TRP A 475 16.09 10.96 -10.18
CA TRP A 475 14.97 11.17 -11.10
C TRP A 475 15.35 12.06 -12.29
N LYS A 476 16.31 13.01 -12.14
CA LYS A 476 16.84 13.77 -13.25
C LYS A 476 17.53 12.89 -14.27
N LYS A 477 18.17 11.80 -13.85
CA LYS A 477 18.73 10.80 -14.76
C LYS A 477 17.66 10.06 -15.55
N ALA A 478 16.54 9.70 -14.90
CA ALA A 478 15.46 8.97 -15.55
C ALA A 478 14.74 9.79 -16.62
N TRP A 479 14.57 11.09 -16.36
CA TRP A 479 13.66 11.93 -17.12
C TRP A 479 14.37 13.04 -17.91
N GLY A 480 15.67 13.26 -17.70
CA GLY A 480 16.44 14.30 -18.37
C GLY A 480 15.83 15.69 -18.19
N SER A 481 15.88 16.52 -19.25
CA SER A 481 15.17 17.81 -19.32
C SER A 481 13.72 17.66 -19.75
N LYS A 482 13.33 16.48 -20.23
CA LYS A 482 11.97 16.08 -20.60
C LYS A 482 11.71 14.73 -20.01
N TRP A 483 10.46 14.50 -19.62
CA TRP A 483 10.01 13.20 -19.21
C TRP A 483 9.94 12.29 -20.45
N GLU A 484 10.91 11.44 -20.61
CA GLU A 484 10.91 10.46 -21.67
C GLU A 484 10.53 9.10 -21.08
N THR A 485 9.59 8.42 -21.70
CA THR A 485 9.33 7.03 -21.38
C THR A 485 10.59 6.24 -21.67
N THR A 486 11.03 5.45 -20.73
CA THR A 486 12.16 4.55 -20.89
C THR A 486 11.72 3.26 -21.58
N ASN A 487 10.94 3.39 -22.66
CA ASN A 487 10.56 2.26 -23.50
C ASN A 487 11.76 1.59 -24.13
#